data_a12f7f856743c220a93a6f41090b8575
#
_entry.id   a12f7f856743c220a93a6f41090b8575
#
_cell.length_a   1.000
_cell.length_b   1.000
_cell.length_c   1.000
_cell.angle_alpha   90.00
_cell.angle_beta   90.00
_cell.angle_gamma   90.00
#
_symmetry.space_group_name_H-M   'P 1'
#
loop_
_entity.id
_entity.type
_entity.pdbx_description
1 polymer ?
#
loop_
_entity_poly.entity_id
_entity_poly.type
_entity_poly.pdbx_seq_one_letter_code
_entity_poly.pdbx_strand_id
1 'polypeptide(L)'
;MMNNYPFSSNSPKSFNAYPRSDFDIESGTIRRARKFRNSSFHPIRMVKSLANRIHYYYKLHPVLVFLLSLSFGVTILIILSVYENHYKMLSNYRKPDIGFNDNPYAKLQNLVMVAGHSVYTSSNCGKVDGEDSWLLMPYQKHPGQAATFLAHIQKGIDIAAKDDEALLLFSGGETRKEAGPRSEAQSYWSVAESEGWFGKEETVRWRALTEEHARDSFENLLFSVCRFRELTGTYPHNITVVSYDFKKERFAHLHRSAIGFPESRFSFVGTPPSLNSREAALKGEALVRAQFQEDPYGCISKLLRKKLGRNPFRRTIPYPEGCLEIEPLFRYCGTAPYRGSLPWAQ
;
A
#
# COMPACT_ATOMS: atom_id res chain seq x y z
N MET A 1 65.01 -8.63 18.86
CA MET A 1 65.13 -7.27 19.49
C MET A 1 63.71 -6.75 19.73
N MET A 2 63.37 -6.59 20.98
CA MET A 2 62.11 -6.08 21.53
C MET A 2 61.94 -4.59 21.17
N ASN A 3 60.71 -4.16 20.90
CA ASN A 3 60.23 -2.88 21.44
C ASN A 3 58.71 -2.87 21.52
N ASN A 4 58.27 -2.87 22.76
CA ASN A 4 56.91 -2.60 23.21
C ASN A 4 56.63 -1.10 23.16
N TYR A 5 55.42 -0.70 22.68
CA TYR A 5 54.77 0.54 23.11
C TYR A 5 53.31 0.27 23.45
N PRO A 6 52.76 0.93 24.49
CA PRO A 6 51.51 0.57 25.11
C PRO A 6 50.30 1.26 24.49
N PHE A 7 49.21 0.54 24.49
CA PHE A 7 47.86 1.02 24.18
C PHE A 7 47.38 2.00 25.27
N SER A 8 47.00 3.20 24.89
CA SER A 8 46.24 4.11 25.74
C SER A 8 44.76 4.10 25.28
N SER A 9 43.90 3.58 26.13
CA SER A 9 42.46 3.62 26.01
C SER A 9 41.93 4.96 26.49
N ASN A 10 41.28 5.73 25.63
CA ASN A 10 40.44 6.85 26.04
C ASN A 10 39.00 6.57 25.69
N SER A 11 38.23 6.18 26.70
CA SER A 11 36.78 6.14 26.65
C SER A 11 36.18 7.55 26.77
N PRO A 12 35.13 7.90 26.02
CA PRO A 12 34.43 9.16 26.25
C PRO A 12 33.50 9.03 27.47
N LYS A 13 33.67 10.00 28.39
CA LYS A 13 32.84 10.12 29.59
C LYS A 13 31.40 10.51 29.24
N SER A 14 30.44 9.73 29.69
CA SER A 14 29.02 10.09 29.68
C SER A 14 28.78 11.22 30.69
N PHE A 15 28.18 12.32 30.25
CA PHE A 15 27.64 13.36 31.11
C PHE A 15 26.27 12.96 31.61
N ASN A 16 26.16 12.56 32.87
CA ASN A 16 24.90 12.49 33.59
C ASN A 16 24.60 13.88 34.15
N ALA A 17 23.53 14.51 33.65
CA ALA A 17 22.97 15.71 34.24
C ALA A 17 22.23 15.36 35.52
N TYR A 18 22.73 15.75 36.67
CA TYR A 18 22.00 15.71 37.94
C TYR A 18 21.09 16.94 38.09
N PRO A 19 19.89 16.80 38.61
CA PRO A 19 19.04 17.95 38.94
C PRO A 19 19.66 18.68 40.17
N ARG A 20 19.90 19.98 40.01
CA ARG A 20 20.30 20.84 41.12
C ARG A 20 19.17 20.97 42.12
N SER A 21 19.36 20.47 43.32
CA SER A 21 18.57 20.86 44.49
C SER A 21 19.28 22.11 45.11
N ASP A 22 18.62 23.25 45.11
CA ASP A 22 19.05 24.44 45.81
C ASP A 22 18.99 24.19 47.34
N PHE A 23 20.15 23.94 47.93
CA PHE A 23 20.33 23.99 49.38
C PHE A 23 20.96 25.31 49.76
N ASP A 24 20.20 26.19 50.41
CA ASP A 24 20.70 27.36 51.08
C ASP A 24 21.26 26.98 52.43
N ILE A 25 22.59 27.09 52.63
CA ILE A 25 23.34 26.66 53.82
C ILE A 25 23.37 27.72 54.93
N GLU A 26 22.78 28.92 54.73
CA GLU A 26 22.99 30.02 55.70
C GLU A 26 21.82 30.31 56.68
N SER A 27 20.71 29.61 56.68
CA SER A 27 19.61 29.99 57.61
C SER A 27 18.91 28.87 58.35
N GLY A 28 19.42 27.71 58.53
CA GLY A 28 18.96 26.71 59.50
C GLY A 28 17.44 26.52 59.77
N THR A 29 16.55 27.00 58.88
CA THR A 29 15.13 26.95 59.07
C THR A 29 14.44 26.13 57.98
N ILE A 30 13.85 25.01 58.41
CA ILE A 30 13.01 24.15 57.58
C ILE A 30 11.77 24.95 57.13
N ARG A 31 11.76 25.37 55.86
CA ARG A 31 10.52 25.89 55.26
C ARG A 31 9.57 24.76 54.99
N ARG A 32 8.43 24.72 55.73
CA ARG A 32 7.30 23.83 55.47
C ARG A 32 6.89 23.88 54.01
N ALA A 33 6.88 22.72 53.32
CA ALA A 33 6.36 22.57 51.98
C ALA A 33 4.92 23.13 51.90
N ARG A 34 4.73 24.15 51.05
CA ARG A 34 3.40 24.62 50.67
C ARG A 34 2.70 23.47 49.94
N LYS A 35 1.65 22.97 50.58
CA LYS A 35 0.69 22.03 49.98
C LYS A 35 0.20 22.63 48.65
N PHE A 36 0.57 22.02 47.51
CA PHE A 36 -0.05 22.34 46.23
C PHE A 36 -1.54 22.07 46.36
N ARG A 37 -2.32 23.11 46.40
CA ARG A 37 -3.76 23.05 46.35
C ARG A 37 -4.12 22.67 44.93
N ASN A 38 -4.61 21.46 44.71
CA ASN A 38 -5.21 21.02 43.46
C ASN A 38 -6.30 22.05 43.09
N SER A 39 -5.97 22.93 42.16
CA SER A 39 -6.95 23.83 41.53
C SER A 39 -7.77 22.94 40.59
N SER A 40 -8.93 22.52 41.08
CA SER A 40 -9.95 21.95 40.18
C SER A 40 -10.24 22.95 39.09
N PHE A 41 -10.01 22.54 37.84
CA PHE A 41 -10.30 23.35 36.66
C PHE A 41 -11.81 23.58 36.58
N HIS A 42 -12.26 24.77 37.05
CA HIS A 42 -13.64 25.17 36.91
C HIS A 42 -13.80 26.09 35.69
N PRO A 43 -14.24 25.56 34.54
CA PRO A 43 -14.40 26.35 33.33
C PRO A 43 -15.33 27.55 33.51
N ILE A 44 -16.34 27.42 34.37
CA ILE A 44 -17.30 28.49 34.66
C ILE A 44 -16.64 29.72 35.33
N ARG A 45 -15.62 29.53 36.20
CA ARG A 45 -14.87 30.63 36.81
C ARG A 45 -13.99 31.37 35.80
N MET A 46 -13.40 30.66 34.85
CA MET A 46 -12.61 31.27 33.76
C MET A 46 -13.51 32.13 32.86
N VAL A 47 -14.66 31.61 32.46
CA VAL A 47 -15.62 32.35 31.62
C VAL A 47 -16.10 33.62 32.29
N LYS A 48 -16.47 33.57 33.59
CA LYS A 48 -16.87 34.76 34.37
C LYS A 48 -15.73 35.77 34.50
N SER A 49 -14.49 35.34 34.74
CA SER A 49 -13.32 36.21 34.80
C SER A 49 -13.06 36.91 33.47
N LEU A 50 -13.18 36.17 32.35
CA LEU A 50 -12.99 36.70 31.00
C LEU A 50 -14.11 37.73 30.66
N ALA A 51 -15.37 37.41 30.97
CA ALA A 51 -16.49 38.29 30.74
C ALA A 51 -16.35 39.62 31.52
N ASN A 52 -15.91 39.56 32.79
CA ASN A 52 -15.66 40.75 33.59
C ASN A 52 -14.52 41.61 33.03
N ARG A 53 -13.45 41.00 32.51
CA ARG A 53 -12.34 41.72 31.84
C ARG A 53 -12.82 42.40 30.55
N ILE A 54 -13.57 41.69 29.72
CA ILE A 54 -14.16 42.26 28.49
C ILE A 54 -15.09 43.43 28.82
N HIS A 55 -15.94 43.30 29.83
CA HIS A 55 -16.81 44.36 30.26
C HIS A 55 -16.06 45.60 30.78
N TYR A 56 -14.94 45.42 31.52
CA TYR A 56 -14.05 46.48 31.95
C TYR A 56 -13.42 47.24 30.78
N TYR A 57 -12.86 46.47 29.79
CA TYR A 57 -12.27 47.09 28.60
C TYR A 57 -13.33 47.74 27.69
N TYR A 58 -14.53 47.19 27.62
CA TYR A 58 -15.63 47.83 26.91
C TYR A 58 -15.99 49.21 27.48
N LYS A 59 -15.96 49.35 28.79
CA LYS A 59 -16.19 50.67 29.43
C LYS A 59 -15.05 51.67 29.19
N LEU A 60 -13.80 51.17 29.09
CA LEU A 60 -12.63 52.02 28.92
C LEU A 60 -12.39 52.39 27.45
N HIS A 61 -12.55 51.44 26.55
CA HIS A 61 -12.30 51.60 25.11
C HIS A 61 -13.37 50.91 24.24
N PRO A 62 -14.60 51.43 24.20
CA PRO A 62 -15.73 50.75 23.57
C PRO A 62 -15.54 50.52 22.08
N VAL A 63 -14.95 51.47 21.37
CA VAL A 63 -14.66 51.34 19.91
C VAL A 63 -13.62 50.26 19.64
N LEU A 64 -12.56 50.18 20.44
CA LEU A 64 -11.52 49.18 20.27
C LEU A 64 -12.05 47.75 20.50
N VAL A 65 -12.84 47.57 21.55
CA VAL A 65 -13.47 46.28 21.87
C VAL A 65 -14.43 45.84 20.76
N PHE A 66 -15.21 46.80 20.24
CA PHE A 66 -16.11 46.55 19.12
C PHE A 66 -15.36 46.14 17.87
N LEU A 67 -14.27 46.83 17.48
CA LEU A 67 -13.46 46.51 16.32
C LEU A 67 -12.77 45.14 16.46
N LEU A 68 -12.24 44.81 17.64
CA LEU A 68 -11.65 43.51 17.92
C LEU A 68 -12.68 42.38 17.85
N SER A 69 -13.89 42.60 18.39
CA SER A 69 -14.98 41.62 18.33
C SER A 69 -15.45 41.38 16.88
N LEU A 70 -15.55 42.46 16.11
CA LEU A 70 -15.92 42.40 14.70
C LEU A 70 -14.84 41.63 13.88
N SER A 71 -13.57 42.00 14.09
CA SER A 71 -12.44 41.30 13.45
C SER A 71 -12.41 39.79 13.77
N PHE A 72 -12.63 39.45 15.04
CA PHE A 72 -12.71 38.04 15.47
C PHE A 72 -13.89 37.31 14.82
N GLY A 73 -15.07 37.94 14.75
CA GLY A 73 -16.24 37.39 14.08
C GLY A 73 -15.99 37.14 12.59
N VAL A 74 -15.40 38.14 11.89
CA VAL A 74 -15.03 38.00 10.47
C VAL A 74 -14.02 36.88 10.28
N THR A 75 -13.02 36.76 11.14
CA THR A 75 -12.01 35.68 11.08
C THR A 75 -12.66 34.30 11.22
N ILE A 76 -13.59 34.14 12.16
CA ILE A 76 -14.35 32.89 12.32
C ILE A 76 -15.15 32.57 11.06
N LEU A 77 -15.85 33.55 10.48
CA LEU A 77 -16.61 33.33 9.25
C LEU A 77 -15.73 32.93 8.08
N ILE A 78 -14.54 33.50 7.93
CA ILE A 78 -13.55 33.10 6.91
C ILE A 78 -13.10 31.68 7.15
N ILE A 79 -12.76 31.30 8.39
CA ILE A 79 -12.32 29.93 8.72
C ILE A 79 -13.44 28.93 8.41
N LEU A 80 -14.67 29.22 8.78
CA LEU A 80 -15.82 28.35 8.49
C LEU A 80 -16.10 28.24 7.00
N SER A 81 -15.99 29.33 6.24
CA SER A 81 -16.14 29.32 4.79
C SER A 81 -15.04 28.52 4.10
N VAL A 82 -13.79 28.67 4.54
CA VAL A 82 -12.66 27.86 4.02
C VAL A 82 -12.86 26.39 4.36
N TYR A 83 -13.29 26.08 5.58
CA TYR A 83 -13.56 24.70 6.00
C TYR A 83 -14.71 24.09 5.19
N GLU A 84 -15.80 24.82 4.98
CA GLU A 84 -16.94 24.36 4.18
C GLU A 84 -16.55 24.16 2.69
N ASN A 85 -15.80 25.11 2.12
CA ASN A 85 -15.28 24.96 0.75
C ASN A 85 -14.31 23.79 0.62
N HIS A 86 -13.42 23.59 1.60
CA HIS A 86 -12.51 22.45 1.64
C HIS A 86 -13.28 21.14 1.79
N TYR A 87 -14.31 21.11 2.63
CA TYR A 87 -15.19 19.95 2.78
C TYR A 87 -15.98 19.64 1.51
N LYS A 88 -16.54 20.67 0.85
CA LYS A 88 -17.22 20.52 -0.46
C LYS A 88 -16.25 20.05 -1.56
N MET A 89 -15.04 20.59 -1.57
CA MET A 89 -14.00 20.16 -2.51
C MET A 89 -13.63 18.69 -2.29
N LEU A 90 -13.42 18.26 -1.04
CA LEU A 90 -13.17 16.86 -0.69
C LEU A 90 -14.38 15.95 -0.98
N SER A 91 -15.61 16.43 -0.75
CA SER A 91 -16.82 15.65 -1.05
C SER A 91 -17.06 15.52 -2.56
N ASN A 92 -16.71 16.55 -3.35
CA ASN A 92 -16.75 16.50 -4.81
C ASN A 92 -15.64 15.63 -5.40
N TYR A 93 -14.45 15.59 -4.78
CA TYR A 93 -13.41 14.61 -5.12
C TYR A 93 -13.79 13.17 -4.73
N ARG A 94 -14.67 12.99 -3.73
CA ARG A 94 -15.16 11.69 -3.27
C ARG A 94 -16.34 11.13 -4.08
N LYS A 95 -16.90 11.92 -4.98
CA LYS A 95 -17.87 11.48 -5.98
C LYS A 95 -17.33 11.87 -7.35
N PRO A 96 -16.70 10.99 -8.08
CA PRO A 96 -16.98 10.97 -9.48
C PRO A 96 -18.45 10.57 -9.58
N ASP A 97 -19.34 11.53 -9.82
CA ASP A 97 -20.63 11.27 -10.46
C ASP A 97 -20.35 10.86 -11.92
N ILE A 98 -19.64 9.77 -12.08
CA ILE A 98 -19.84 8.89 -13.22
C ILE A 98 -21.17 8.24 -12.87
N GLY A 99 -22.24 8.68 -13.50
CA GLY A 99 -23.54 8.08 -13.33
C GLY A 99 -23.35 6.58 -13.38
N PHE A 100 -23.75 5.86 -12.35
CA PHE A 100 -23.55 4.41 -12.21
C PHE A 100 -24.14 3.62 -13.41
N ASN A 101 -24.87 4.30 -14.28
CA ASN A 101 -25.43 3.74 -15.51
C ASN A 101 -24.45 3.65 -16.70
N ASP A 102 -23.29 4.31 -16.63
CA ASP A 102 -22.32 4.36 -17.76
C ASP A 102 -20.95 3.71 -17.44
N ASN A 103 -20.82 3.00 -16.31
CA ASN A 103 -19.57 2.29 -16.03
C ASN A 103 -19.47 1.04 -16.91
N PRO A 104 -18.53 1.00 -17.90
CA PRO A 104 -18.43 -0.12 -18.82
C PRO A 104 -18.04 -1.43 -18.13
N TYR A 105 -17.48 -1.35 -16.92
CA TYR A 105 -17.02 -2.52 -16.17
C TYR A 105 -18.02 -3.02 -15.12
N ALA A 106 -19.16 -2.34 -14.92
CA ALA A 106 -20.12 -2.67 -13.85
C ALA A 106 -20.73 -4.08 -13.95
N LYS A 107 -20.71 -4.68 -15.14
CA LYS A 107 -21.21 -6.05 -15.39
C LYS A 107 -20.16 -7.13 -15.13
N LEU A 108 -18.90 -6.76 -14.97
CA LEU A 108 -17.82 -7.72 -14.75
C LEU A 108 -17.85 -8.22 -13.32
N GLN A 109 -17.84 -9.53 -13.14
CA GLN A 109 -17.97 -10.20 -11.85
C GLN A 109 -16.74 -11.05 -11.48
N ASN A 110 -15.94 -11.44 -12.46
CA ASN A 110 -14.84 -12.37 -12.27
C ASN A 110 -13.49 -11.66 -12.49
N LEU A 111 -12.54 -11.95 -11.64
CA LEU A 111 -11.17 -11.42 -11.74
C LEU A 111 -10.24 -12.49 -12.31
N VAL A 112 -9.61 -12.20 -13.45
CA VAL A 112 -8.44 -12.93 -13.94
C VAL A 112 -7.20 -12.08 -13.65
N MET A 113 -6.35 -12.50 -12.72
CA MET A 113 -5.12 -11.82 -12.35
C MET A 113 -3.92 -12.54 -12.93
N VAL A 114 -3.11 -11.87 -13.73
CA VAL A 114 -1.80 -12.35 -14.19
C VAL A 114 -0.71 -11.67 -13.39
N ALA A 115 0.04 -12.44 -12.60
CA ALA A 115 1.13 -11.90 -11.80
C ALA A 115 2.36 -11.59 -12.69
N GLY A 116 2.82 -10.34 -12.67
CA GLY A 116 4.04 -9.89 -13.33
C GLY A 116 5.30 -10.46 -12.66
N HIS A 117 6.37 -10.61 -13.44
CA HIS A 117 7.63 -11.17 -12.96
C HIS A 117 8.86 -10.42 -13.45
N SER A 118 8.70 -9.58 -14.45
CA SER A 118 9.77 -8.80 -15.04
C SER A 118 9.21 -7.58 -15.79
N VAL A 119 10.10 -6.64 -16.07
CA VAL A 119 9.81 -5.44 -16.84
C VAL A 119 10.34 -5.60 -18.25
N TYR A 120 9.49 -5.35 -19.24
CA TYR A 120 9.87 -5.27 -20.65
C TYR A 120 10.59 -3.94 -20.91
N THR A 121 11.82 -4.00 -21.38
CA THR A 121 12.69 -2.83 -21.53
C THR A 121 13.05 -2.50 -22.98
N SER A 122 12.76 -3.42 -23.93
CA SER A 122 13.03 -3.18 -25.34
C SER A 122 12.12 -2.07 -25.91
N SER A 123 12.67 -1.26 -26.78
CA SER A 123 11.90 -0.31 -27.60
C SER A 123 11.39 -0.94 -28.90
N ASN A 124 11.84 -2.17 -29.20
CA ASN A 124 11.48 -2.89 -30.42
C ASN A 124 10.54 -4.05 -30.09
N CYS A 125 9.25 -3.83 -30.24
CA CYS A 125 8.20 -4.80 -29.97
C CYS A 125 8.30 -6.12 -30.76
N GLY A 126 9.16 -6.22 -31.76
CA GLY A 126 9.36 -7.43 -32.56
C GLY A 126 10.21 -8.53 -31.91
N LYS A 127 10.58 -8.41 -30.63
CA LYS A 127 11.42 -9.39 -29.91
C LYS A 127 10.93 -9.66 -28.50
N VAL A 128 9.62 -9.77 -28.32
CA VAL A 128 9.01 -10.01 -27.01
C VAL A 128 9.41 -11.37 -26.39
N ASP A 129 9.80 -12.32 -27.21
CA ASP A 129 10.27 -13.67 -26.85
C ASP A 129 11.79 -13.71 -26.55
N GLY A 130 12.53 -12.62 -26.80
CA GLY A 130 13.96 -12.53 -26.50
C GLY A 130 14.25 -12.16 -25.06
N GLU A 131 15.15 -12.88 -24.39
CA GLU A 131 15.55 -12.60 -23.00
C GLU A 131 16.18 -11.21 -22.82
N ASP A 132 16.86 -10.67 -23.83
CA ASP A 132 17.48 -9.35 -23.84
C ASP A 132 16.46 -8.20 -23.85
N SER A 133 15.21 -8.49 -24.20
CA SER A 133 14.10 -7.55 -24.18
C SER A 133 13.49 -7.35 -22.80
N TRP A 134 13.89 -8.16 -21.82
CA TRP A 134 13.37 -8.14 -20.47
C TRP A 134 14.47 -7.86 -19.45
N LEU A 135 14.16 -7.09 -18.40
CA LEU A 135 15.07 -6.90 -17.27
C LEU A 135 15.05 -8.14 -16.38
N LEU A 136 15.94 -9.09 -16.67
CA LEU A 136 16.05 -10.34 -15.94
C LEU A 136 16.96 -10.21 -14.73
N MET A 137 16.49 -10.69 -13.58
CA MET A 137 17.32 -10.87 -12.39
C MET A 137 18.29 -12.04 -12.58
N PRO A 138 19.41 -12.12 -11.83
CA PRO A 138 20.38 -13.20 -11.99
C PRO A 138 19.77 -14.61 -11.99
N TYR A 139 18.77 -14.85 -11.13
CA TYR A 139 18.05 -16.14 -11.05
C TYR A 139 17.04 -16.38 -12.19
N GLN A 140 16.76 -15.37 -13.01
CA GLN A 140 15.87 -15.43 -14.17
C GLN A 140 16.65 -15.55 -15.51
N LYS A 141 17.97 -15.45 -15.48
CA LYS A 141 18.82 -15.49 -16.69
C LYS A 141 19.00 -16.92 -17.20
N HIS A 142 17.91 -17.50 -17.67
CA HIS A 142 17.88 -18.83 -18.26
C HIS A 142 17.15 -18.79 -19.61
N PRO A 143 17.57 -19.58 -20.59
CA PRO A 143 16.85 -19.70 -21.86
C PRO A 143 15.39 -20.11 -21.67
N GLY A 144 14.48 -19.49 -22.41
CA GLY A 144 13.04 -19.73 -22.36
C GLY A 144 12.31 -18.93 -21.24
N GLN A 145 13.00 -18.00 -20.60
CA GLN A 145 12.40 -17.19 -19.55
C GLN A 145 11.38 -16.17 -20.12
N ALA A 146 11.72 -15.50 -21.23
CA ALA A 146 10.84 -14.59 -21.94
C ALA A 146 9.60 -15.32 -22.47
N ALA A 147 9.78 -16.50 -23.09
CA ALA A 147 8.68 -17.34 -23.57
C ALA A 147 7.72 -17.73 -22.44
N THR A 148 8.22 -17.92 -21.21
CA THR A 148 7.35 -18.21 -20.05
C THR A 148 6.51 -16.98 -19.66
N PHE A 149 7.06 -15.77 -19.76
CA PHE A 149 6.28 -14.54 -19.52
C PHE A 149 5.17 -14.38 -20.56
N LEU A 150 5.48 -14.63 -21.84
CA LEU A 150 4.47 -14.63 -22.89
C LEU A 150 3.38 -15.67 -22.61
N ALA A 151 3.76 -16.88 -22.18
CA ALA A 151 2.80 -17.92 -21.83
C ALA A 151 1.87 -17.51 -20.67
N HIS A 152 2.35 -16.74 -19.68
CA HIS A 152 1.49 -16.16 -18.64
C HIS A 152 0.49 -15.16 -19.23
N ILE A 153 0.97 -14.23 -20.06
CA ILE A 153 0.14 -13.21 -20.71
C ILE A 153 -0.94 -13.87 -21.55
N GLN A 154 -0.55 -14.75 -22.47
CA GLN A 154 -1.47 -15.46 -23.36
C GLN A 154 -2.49 -16.28 -22.55
N LYS A 155 -2.04 -16.99 -21.51
CA LYS A 155 -2.94 -17.81 -20.68
C LYS A 155 -3.98 -16.97 -19.96
N GLY A 156 -3.62 -15.79 -19.44
CA GLY A 156 -4.56 -14.84 -18.85
C GLY A 156 -5.60 -14.35 -19.85
N ILE A 157 -5.16 -14.00 -21.06
CA ILE A 157 -6.02 -13.57 -22.15
C ILE A 157 -6.97 -14.69 -22.58
N ASP A 158 -6.49 -15.93 -22.75
CA ASP A 158 -7.29 -17.08 -23.12
C ASP A 158 -8.38 -17.43 -22.09
N ILE A 159 -8.09 -17.22 -20.81
CA ILE A 159 -9.08 -17.43 -19.74
C ILE A 159 -10.12 -16.31 -19.78
N ALA A 160 -9.68 -15.06 -19.86
CA ALA A 160 -10.60 -13.94 -19.95
C ALA A 160 -11.48 -14.00 -21.21
N ALA A 161 -10.94 -14.46 -22.35
CA ALA A 161 -11.71 -14.59 -23.59
C ALA A 161 -12.86 -15.64 -23.52
N LYS A 162 -12.83 -16.55 -22.55
CA LYS A 162 -13.84 -17.57 -22.35
C LYS A 162 -14.93 -17.18 -21.35
N ASP A 163 -14.77 -16.01 -20.72
CA ASP A 163 -15.67 -15.52 -19.69
C ASP A 163 -15.91 -14.03 -19.92
N ASP A 164 -17.05 -13.69 -20.49
CA ASP A 164 -17.41 -12.30 -20.85
C ASP A 164 -17.64 -11.41 -19.63
N GLU A 165 -17.79 -11.99 -18.43
CA GLU A 165 -17.89 -11.29 -17.16
C GLU A 165 -16.52 -11.15 -16.45
N ALA A 166 -15.42 -11.58 -17.06
CA ALA A 166 -14.09 -11.47 -16.46
C ALA A 166 -13.42 -10.15 -16.78
N LEU A 167 -12.90 -9.48 -15.74
CA LEU A 167 -11.90 -8.42 -15.84
C LEU A 167 -10.50 -9.05 -15.81
N LEU A 168 -9.67 -8.77 -16.81
CA LEU A 168 -8.28 -9.18 -16.83
C LEU A 168 -7.42 -8.08 -16.19
N LEU A 169 -6.67 -8.39 -15.14
CA LEU A 169 -5.67 -7.52 -14.53
C LEU A 169 -4.26 -8.12 -14.66
N PHE A 170 -3.37 -7.40 -15.31
CA PHE A 170 -1.94 -7.61 -15.14
C PHE A 170 -1.51 -6.90 -13.87
N SER A 171 -0.85 -7.60 -12.93
CA SER A 171 -0.50 -7.04 -11.63
C SER A 171 1.00 -7.13 -11.37
N GLY A 172 1.60 -6.02 -10.96
CA GLY A 172 2.99 -5.89 -10.57
C GLY A 172 3.49 -4.46 -10.71
N GLY A 173 4.14 -3.97 -9.67
CA GLY A 173 4.57 -2.57 -9.53
C GLY A 173 5.88 -2.25 -10.25
N GLU A 174 6.33 -1.01 -10.04
CA GLU A 174 7.63 -0.48 -10.48
C GLU A 174 8.76 -0.97 -9.56
N THR A 175 9.02 -2.29 -9.59
CA THR A 175 9.87 -2.97 -8.60
C THR A 175 11.37 -2.95 -8.92
N ARG A 176 11.77 -2.40 -10.08
CA ARG A 176 13.14 -2.46 -10.61
C ARG A 176 13.66 -1.07 -10.97
N LYS A 177 14.63 -0.57 -10.19
CA LYS A 177 15.25 0.73 -10.45
C LYS A 177 15.91 0.80 -11.83
N GLU A 178 16.54 -0.28 -12.25
CA GLU A 178 17.30 -0.39 -13.50
C GLU A 178 16.40 -0.35 -14.74
N ALA A 179 15.11 -0.69 -14.59
CA ALA A 179 14.11 -0.58 -15.67
C ALA A 179 13.59 0.84 -15.88
N GLY A 180 13.92 1.78 -14.98
CA GLY A 180 13.23 3.08 -14.91
C GLY A 180 11.81 2.93 -14.32
N PRO A 181 10.99 3.99 -14.36
CA PRO A 181 9.65 4.00 -13.78
C PRO A 181 8.65 3.25 -14.69
N ARG A 182 8.85 1.95 -14.83
CA ARG A 182 8.00 1.03 -15.59
C ARG A 182 7.54 -0.09 -14.67
N SER A 183 6.26 -0.38 -14.71
CA SER A 183 5.69 -1.48 -13.93
C SER A 183 5.78 -2.82 -14.67
N GLU A 184 5.78 -3.92 -13.90
CA GLU A 184 5.68 -5.26 -14.47
C GLU A 184 4.32 -5.44 -15.16
N ALA A 185 3.25 -4.86 -14.59
CA ALA A 185 1.89 -4.89 -15.14
C ALA A 185 1.79 -4.19 -16.48
N GLN A 186 2.29 -2.95 -16.59
CA GLN A 186 2.31 -2.19 -17.83
C GLN A 186 3.12 -2.91 -18.92
N SER A 187 4.23 -3.54 -18.53
CA SER A 187 5.04 -4.33 -19.44
C SER A 187 4.25 -5.49 -20.06
N TYR A 188 3.49 -6.21 -19.24
CA TYR A 188 2.66 -7.32 -19.69
C TYR A 188 1.51 -6.85 -20.60
N TRP A 189 0.87 -5.74 -20.25
CA TRP A 189 -0.17 -5.12 -21.07
C TRP A 189 0.38 -4.68 -22.44
N SER A 190 1.54 -4.02 -22.47
CA SER A 190 2.18 -3.56 -23.69
C SER A 190 2.60 -4.71 -24.60
N VAL A 191 3.07 -5.81 -24.03
CA VAL A 191 3.38 -7.03 -24.78
C VAL A 191 2.11 -7.68 -25.35
N ALA A 192 1.02 -7.75 -24.59
CA ALA A 192 -0.28 -8.21 -25.10
C ALA A 192 -0.75 -7.38 -26.30
N GLU A 193 -0.62 -6.05 -26.21
CA GLU A 193 -0.97 -5.13 -27.29
C GLU A 193 -0.10 -5.37 -28.54
N SER A 194 1.24 -5.51 -28.37
CA SER A 194 2.15 -5.75 -29.49
C SER A 194 1.93 -7.11 -30.18
N GLU A 195 1.42 -8.11 -29.45
CA GLU A 195 1.07 -9.43 -29.97
C GLU A 195 -0.39 -9.51 -30.48
N GLY A 196 -1.06 -8.35 -30.67
CA GLY A 196 -2.45 -8.30 -31.14
C GLY A 196 -3.40 -9.11 -30.26
N TRP A 197 -3.14 -9.10 -28.93
CA TRP A 197 -3.93 -9.85 -27.95
C TRP A 197 -4.10 -11.34 -28.29
N PHE A 198 -3.13 -11.90 -29.00
CA PHE A 198 -3.15 -13.28 -29.50
C PHE A 198 -4.45 -13.59 -30.27
N GLY A 199 -4.96 -12.62 -31.06
CA GLY A 199 -6.19 -12.74 -31.83
C GLY A 199 -7.47 -12.61 -31.01
N LYS A 200 -7.41 -12.04 -29.78
CA LYS A 200 -8.55 -11.80 -28.88
C LYS A 200 -8.80 -10.31 -28.59
N GLU A 201 -8.28 -9.43 -29.43
CA GLU A 201 -8.33 -7.98 -29.22
C GLU A 201 -9.76 -7.48 -28.96
N GLU A 202 -10.69 -7.81 -29.85
CA GLU A 202 -12.06 -7.30 -29.77
C GLU A 202 -12.82 -7.77 -28.51
N THR A 203 -12.46 -8.94 -27.97
CA THR A 203 -13.17 -9.52 -26.83
C THR A 203 -12.56 -9.20 -25.48
N VAL A 204 -11.21 -9.00 -25.41
CA VAL A 204 -10.50 -8.89 -24.12
C VAL A 204 -9.91 -7.51 -23.89
N ARG A 205 -9.39 -6.83 -24.93
CA ARG A 205 -8.61 -5.61 -24.79
C ARG A 205 -9.30 -4.52 -23.98
N TRP A 206 -10.58 -4.28 -24.18
CA TRP A 206 -11.35 -3.22 -23.52
C TRP A 206 -11.59 -3.49 -22.02
N ARG A 207 -11.43 -4.74 -21.56
CA ARG A 207 -11.57 -5.19 -20.16
C ARG A 207 -10.26 -5.77 -19.60
N ALA A 208 -9.13 -5.41 -20.21
CA ALA A 208 -7.79 -5.77 -19.77
C ALA A 208 -7.07 -4.51 -19.28
N LEU A 209 -6.78 -4.44 -17.99
CA LEU A 209 -6.24 -3.28 -17.31
C LEU A 209 -5.03 -3.67 -16.44
N THR A 210 -4.46 -2.70 -15.75
CA THR A 210 -3.28 -2.90 -14.92
C THR A 210 -3.53 -2.59 -13.44
N GLU A 211 -2.81 -3.29 -12.57
CA GLU A 211 -2.57 -2.96 -11.18
C GLU A 211 -1.05 -2.78 -11.01
N GLU A 212 -0.58 -1.57 -10.70
CA GLU A 212 0.82 -1.17 -10.84
C GLU A 212 1.52 -0.83 -9.52
N HIS A 213 0.96 -1.24 -8.39
CA HIS A 213 1.50 -0.90 -7.07
C HIS A 213 2.02 -2.08 -6.28
N ALA A 214 1.69 -3.31 -6.68
CA ALA A 214 2.08 -4.52 -5.97
C ALA A 214 3.61 -4.72 -5.96
N ARG A 215 4.16 -5.00 -4.78
CA ARG A 215 5.59 -5.20 -4.54
C ARG A 215 5.95 -6.65 -4.23
N ASP A 216 4.97 -7.46 -3.92
CA ASP A 216 5.11 -8.91 -3.72
C ASP A 216 3.84 -9.66 -4.15
N SER A 217 3.85 -10.98 -4.04
CA SER A 217 2.75 -11.83 -4.50
C SER A 217 1.48 -11.72 -3.64
N PHE A 218 1.61 -11.35 -2.37
CA PHE A 218 0.44 -11.08 -1.55
C PHE A 218 -0.25 -9.80 -1.99
N GLU A 219 0.54 -8.75 -2.22
CA GLU A 219 0.04 -7.48 -2.75
C GLU A 219 -0.52 -7.62 -4.17
N ASN A 220 0.07 -8.46 -5.04
CA ASN A 220 -0.53 -8.76 -6.35
C ASN A 220 -1.99 -9.20 -6.19
N LEU A 221 -2.28 -10.11 -5.26
CA LEU A 221 -3.64 -10.60 -5.05
C LEU A 221 -4.52 -9.54 -4.38
N LEU A 222 -4.09 -8.97 -3.26
CA LEU A 222 -4.89 -8.01 -2.48
C LEU A 222 -5.19 -6.73 -3.27
N PHE A 223 -4.17 -6.18 -3.94
CA PHE A 223 -4.32 -4.95 -4.70
C PHE A 223 -5.15 -5.16 -5.98
N SER A 224 -5.05 -6.33 -6.61
CA SER A 224 -5.92 -6.67 -7.73
C SER A 224 -7.40 -6.78 -7.32
N VAL A 225 -7.69 -7.28 -6.11
CA VAL A 225 -9.06 -7.27 -5.56
C VAL A 225 -9.56 -5.84 -5.35
N CYS A 226 -8.71 -4.95 -4.80
CA CYS A 226 -9.06 -3.53 -4.67
C CYS A 226 -9.24 -2.84 -6.02
N ARG A 227 -8.35 -3.08 -6.96
CA ARG A 227 -8.44 -2.52 -8.31
C ARG A 227 -9.70 -2.97 -9.04
N PHE A 228 -10.07 -4.23 -8.87
CA PHE A 228 -11.34 -4.77 -9.38
C PHE A 228 -12.52 -3.99 -8.79
N ARG A 229 -12.56 -3.84 -7.47
CA ARG A 229 -13.62 -3.08 -6.76
C ARG A 229 -13.71 -1.63 -7.22
N GLU A 230 -12.58 -0.98 -7.41
CA GLU A 230 -12.49 0.40 -7.91
C GLU A 230 -13.09 0.52 -9.32
N LEU A 231 -12.79 -0.43 -10.20
CA LEU A 231 -13.22 -0.41 -11.59
C LEU A 231 -14.69 -0.84 -11.78
N THR A 232 -15.13 -1.87 -11.08
CA THR A 232 -16.45 -2.48 -11.32
C THR A 232 -17.52 -1.97 -10.35
N GLY A 233 -17.14 -1.39 -9.22
CA GLY A 233 -18.05 -1.04 -8.14
C GLY A 233 -18.41 -2.19 -7.20
N THR A 234 -17.93 -3.43 -7.47
CA THR A 234 -18.20 -4.65 -6.67
C THR A 234 -16.92 -5.42 -6.39
N TYR A 235 -16.93 -6.35 -5.45
CA TYR A 235 -15.83 -7.29 -5.24
C TYR A 235 -15.97 -8.49 -6.18
N PRO A 236 -14.86 -9.14 -6.58
CA PRO A 236 -14.94 -10.27 -7.51
C PRO A 236 -15.70 -11.45 -6.90
N HIS A 237 -16.58 -12.03 -7.71
CA HIS A 237 -17.27 -13.26 -7.36
C HIS A 237 -16.32 -14.45 -7.43
N ASN A 238 -15.57 -14.57 -8.53
CA ASN A 238 -14.51 -15.56 -8.68
C ASN A 238 -13.16 -14.89 -8.94
N ILE A 239 -12.08 -15.55 -8.51
CA ILE A 239 -10.70 -15.12 -8.79
C ILE A 239 -9.96 -16.27 -9.45
N THR A 240 -9.34 -15.98 -10.60
CA THR A 240 -8.37 -16.88 -11.24
C THR A 240 -7.01 -16.21 -11.30
N VAL A 241 -6.01 -16.85 -10.70
CA VAL A 241 -4.62 -16.37 -10.70
C VAL A 241 -3.81 -17.14 -11.73
N VAL A 242 -3.09 -16.43 -12.59
CA VAL A 242 -2.14 -17.01 -13.56
C VAL A 242 -0.72 -16.66 -13.15
N SER A 243 0.12 -17.66 -12.99
CA SER A 243 1.54 -17.52 -12.62
C SER A 243 2.32 -18.81 -12.90
N TYR A 244 3.56 -18.92 -12.43
CA TYR A 244 4.32 -20.17 -12.46
C TYR A 244 3.63 -21.28 -11.65
N ASP A 245 3.62 -22.51 -12.18
CA ASP A 245 3.00 -23.70 -11.56
C ASP A 245 3.48 -23.94 -10.12
N PHE A 246 4.77 -23.79 -9.86
CA PHE A 246 5.37 -23.98 -8.54
C PHE A 246 4.91 -22.97 -7.47
N LYS A 247 4.23 -21.87 -7.86
CA LYS A 247 3.68 -20.88 -6.93
C LYS A 247 2.27 -21.21 -6.47
N LYS A 248 1.67 -22.32 -6.91
CA LYS A 248 0.29 -22.71 -6.58
C LYS A 248 0.04 -22.70 -5.07
N GLU A 249 0.88 -23.38 -4.29
CA GLU A 249 0.72 -23.47 -2.85
C GLU A 249 0.70 -22.11 -2.16
N ARG A 250 1.52 -21.18 -2.64
CA ARG A 250 1.59 -19.84 -2.09
C ARG A 250 0.33 -19.01 -2.40
N PHE A 251 -0.14 -19.02 -3.64
CA PHE A 251 -1.34 -18.26 -4.01
C PHE A 251 -2.63 -18.91 -3.55
N ALA A 252 -2.82 -20.21 -3.82
CA ALA A 252 -4.08 -20.90 -3.57
C ALA A 252 -4.31 -21.22 -2.09
N HIS A 253 -3.26 -21.42 -1.30
CA HIS A 253 -3.39 -21.76 0.10
C HIS A 253 -2.98 -20.63 1.04
N LEU A 254 -1.81 -19.99 0.87
CA LEU A 254 -1.35 -18.97 1.81
C LEU A 254 -2.04 -17.62 1.56
N HIS A 255 -1.92 -17.07 0.35
CA HIS A 255 -2.44 -15.71 0.07
C HIS A 255 -3.97 -15.69 0.04
N ARG A 256 -4.61 -16.67 -0.61
CA ARG A 256 -6.07 -16.81 -0.59
C ARG A 256 -6.61 -16.90 0.84
N SER A 257 -6.00 -17.74 1.67
CA SER A 257 -6.41 -17.91 3.07
C SER A 257 -6.17 -16.63 3.89
N ALA A 258 -5.04 -15.93 3.66
CA ALA A 258 -4.73 -14.68 4.34
C ALA A 258 -5.79 -13.60 4.09
N ILE A 259 -6.29 -13.48 2.84
CA ILE A 259 -7.40 -12.56 2.52
C ILE A 259 -8.78 -13.16 2.79
N GLY A 260 -8.88 -14.36 3.35
CA GLY A 260 -10.16 -15.01 3.66
C GLY A 260 -11.07 -15.28 2.45
N PHE A 261 -10.49 -15.39 1.24
CA PHE A 261 -11.29 -15.64 0.04
C PHE A 261 -11.74 -17.11 -0.05
N PRO A 262 -13.03 -17.40 -0.38
CA PRO A 262 -13.54 -18.76 -0.45
C PRO A 262 -12.77 -19.65 -1.43
N GLU A 263 -12.44 -20.87 -1.02
CA GLU A 263 -11.68 -21.80 -1.85
C GLU A 263 -12.45 -22.24 -3.10
N SER A 264 -13.76 -22.43 -2.97
CA SER A 264 -14.64 -22.82 -4.08
C SER A 264 -14.73 -21.79 -5.21
N ARG A 265 -14.37 -20.53 -4.93
CA ARG A 265 -14.40 -19.41 -5.87
C ARG A 265 -13.01 -18.95 -6.30
N PHE A 266 -11.95 -19.72 -5.96
CA PHE A 266 -10.56 -19.40 -6.26
C PHE A 266 -9.93 -20.47 -7.13
N SER A 267 -9.38 -20.07 -8.26
CA SER A 267 -8.67 -20.93 -9.19
C SER A 267 -7.24 -20.46 -9.40
N PHE A 268 -6.33 -21.39 -9.56
CA PHE A 268 -4.94 -21.12 -9.90
C PHE A 268 -4.55 -21.88 -11.15
N VAL A 269 -4.03 -21.17 -12.15
CA VAL A 269 -3.57 -21.72 -13.41
C VAL A 269 -2.05 -21.48 -13.51
N GLY A 270 -1.29 -22.57 -13.44
CA GLY A 270 0.16 -22.54 -13.49
C GLY A 270 0.69 -22.79 -14.89
N THR A 271 1.76 -22.07 -15.27
CA THR A 271 2.60 -22.43 -16.41
C THR A 271 3.94 -22.94 -15.90
N PRO A 272 4.52 -23.99 -16.51
CA PRO A 272 5.81 -24.50 -16.07
C PRO A 272 6.93 -23.50 -16.35
N PRO A 273 7.97 -23.43 -15.50
CA PRO A 273 9.18 -22.71 -15.83
C PRO A 273 9.96 -23.45 -16.92
N SER A 274 10.98 -22.81 -17.49
CA SER A 274 11.89 -23.50 -18.41
C SER A 274 12.53 -24.71 -17.70
N LEU A 275 12.77 -25.80 -18.43
CA LEU A 275 13.29 -27.05 -17.86
C LEU A 275 14.59 -26.83 -17.08
N ASN A 276 15.49 -25.99 -17.61
CA ASN A 276 16.80 -25.70 -17.01
C ASN A 276 16.74 -24.91 -15.69
N SER A 277 15.61 -24.21 -15.42
CA SER A 277 15.46 -23.38 -14.21
C SER A 277 14.57 -24.01 -13.13
N ARG A 278 13.92 -25.15 -13.43
CA ARG A 278 12.88 -25.73 -12.57
C ARG A 278 13.36 -26.04 -11.15
N GLU A 279 14.52 -26.69 -11.01
CA GLU A 279 15.03 -27.04 -9.67
C GLU A 279 15.38 -25.80 -8.83
N ALA A 280 16.07 -24.83 -9.44
CA ALA A 280 16.41 -23.58 -8.78
C ALA A 280 15.16 -22.78 -8.40
N ALA A 281 14.15 -22.75 -9.28
CA ALA A 281 12.87 -22.10 -9.03
C ALA A 281 12.11 -22.75 -7.86
N LEU A 282 12.06 -24.07 -7.78
CA LEU A 282 11.44 -24.82 -6.67
C LEU A 282 12.15 -24.54 -5.33
N LYS A 283 13.50 -24.55 -5.31
CA LYS A 283 14.28 -24.20 -4.11
C LYS A 283 14.00 -22.76 -3.67
N GLY A 284 14.01 -21.81 -4.60
CA GLY A 284 13.69 -20.42 -4.33
C GLY A 284 12.27 -20.22 -3.79
N GLU A 285 11.31 -20.93 -4.39
CA GLU A 285 9.91 -20.89 -3.95
C GLU A 285 9.72 -21.45 -2.54
N ALA A 286 10.37 -22.57 -2.22
CA ALA A 286 10.29 -23.16 -0.88
C ALA A 286 10.72 -22.17 0.21
N LEU A 287 11.80 -21.40 -0.04
CA LEU A 287 12.27 -20.35 0.89
C LEU A 287 11.26 -19.20 1.03
N VAL A 288 10.69 -18.74 -0.08
CA VAL A 288 9.70 -17.62 -0.07
C VAL A 288 8.40 -18.09 0.58
N ARG A 289 7.95 -19.32 0.31
CA ARG A 289 6.77 -19.92 0.91
C ARG A 289 6.91 -20.03 2.43
N ALA A 290 8.04 -20.50 2.93
CA ALA A 290 8.31 -20.55 4.37
C ALA A 290 8.22 -19.14 5.01
N GLN A 291 8.75 -18.10 4.35
CA GLN A 291 8.63 -16.73 4.85
C GLN A 291 7.17 -16.26 4.95
N PHE A 292 6.33 -16.59 3.95
CA PHE A 292 4.90 -16.23 3.99
C PHE A 292 4.08 -17.13 4.94
N GLN A 293 4.56 -18.30 5.31
CA GLN A 293 3.95 -19.10 6.39
C GLN A 293 4.13 -18.42 7.76
N GLU A 294 5.31 -17.82 7.99
CA GLU A 294 5.62 -17.08 9.22
C GLU A 294 5.01 -15.67 9.24
N ASP A 295 4.93 -15.01 8.09
CA ASP A 295 4.48 -13.63 7.91
C ASP A 295 3.52 -13.55 6.71
N PRO A 296 2.25 -13.99 6.85
CA PRO A 296 1.31 -14.11 5.73
C PRO A 296 1.04 -12.81 4.98
N TYR A 297 1.20 -11.66 5.64
CA TYR A 297 0.91 -10.32 5.10
C TYR A 297 2.17 -9.56 4.66
N GLY A 298 3.36 -10.11 4.91
CA GLY A 298 4.62 -9.48 4.58
C GLY A 298 4.86 -8.18 5.34
N CYS A 299 4.47 -8.14 6.61
CA CYS A 299 4.53 -6.96 7.48
C CYS A 299 5.83 -6.85 8.25
N ILE A 300 6.59 -7.94 8.41
CA ILE A 300 7.75 -7.98 9.28
C ILE A 300 9.01 -8.50 8.57
N SER A 301 10.16 -8.29 9.19
CA SER A 301 11.45 -8.93 8.88
C SER A 301 11.88 -8.86 7.40
N LYS A 302 12.10 -10.02 6.79
CA LYS A 302 12.65 -10.15 5.43
C LYS A 302 11.67 -9.72 4.36
N LEU A 303 10.38 -10.07 4.51
CA LEU A 303 9.35 -9.73 3.53
C LEU A 303 9.10 -8.21 3.51
N LEU A 304 9.00 -7.56 4.67
CA LEU A 304 8.87 -6.10 4.73
C LEU A 304 10.05 -5.39 4.07
N ARG A 305 11.29 -5.79 4.38
CA ARG A 305 12.48 -5.20 3.75
C ARG A 305 12.46 -5.38 2.24
N LYS A 306 12.01 -6.54 1.75
CA LYS A 306 11.86 -6.82 0.33
C LYS A 306 10.82 -5.92 -0.32
N LYS A 307 9.66 -5.71 0.32
CA LYS A 307 8.63 -4.74 -0.13
C LYS A 307 9.19 -3.34 -0.24
N LEU A 308 9.85 -2.85 0.81
CA LEU A 308 10.43 -1.51 0.83
C LEU A 308 11.49 -1.33 -0.27
N GLY A 309 12.35 -2.33 -0.49
CA GLY A 309 13.33 -2.33 -1.57
C GLY A 309 12.73 -2.40 -2.99
N ARG A 310 11.47 -2.84 -3.10
CA ARG A 310 10.71 -2.91 -4.35
C ARG A 310 9.83 -1.70 -4.61
N ASN A 311 10.10 -0.60 -3.94
CA ASN A 311 9.52 0.71 -4.24
C ASN A 311 10.65 1.76 -4.42
N PRO A 312 11.54 1.56 -5.42
CA PRO A 312 12.71 2.44 -5.61
C PRO A 312 12.32 3.87 -6.00
N PHE A 313 11.16 4.05 -6.61
CA PHE A 313 10.63 5.36 -7.04
C PHE A 313 9.74 6.02 -5.99
N ARG A 314 9.60 5.42 -4.79
CA ARG A 314 8.79 5.93 -3.66
C ARG A 314 7.35 6.24 -4.07
N ARG A 315 6.75 5.37 -4.89
CA ARG A 315 5.35 5.50 -5.26
C ARG A 315 4.46 5.35 -4.03
N THR A 316 3.50 6.24 -3.92
CA THR A 316 2.43 6.12 -2.92
C THR A 316 1.52 4.96 -3.32
N ILE A 317 1.21 4.09 -2.37
CA ILE A 317 0.23 3.02 -2.56
C ILE A 317 -1.15 3.64 -2.36
N PRO A 318 -2.04 3.61 -3.37
CA PRO A 318 -3.35 4.27 -3.28
C PRO A 318 -4.33 3.51 -2.38
N TYR A 319 -4.09 2.22 -2.16
CA TYR A 319 -4.98 1.38 -1.36
C TYR A 319 -4.83 1.65 0.15
N PRO A 320 -5.94 1.57 0.92
CA PRO A 320 -7.27 1.02 0.57
C PRO A 320 -8.26 2.00 -0.08
N GLU A 321 -7.83 3.14 -0.62
CA GLU A 321 -8.74 3.99 -1.39
C GLU A 321 -9.39 3.18 -2.53
N GLY A 322 -10.72 3.33 -2.72
CA GLY A 322 -11.46 2.51 -3.68
C GLY A 322 -11.95 1.15 -3.16
N CYS A 323 -11.46 0.69 -1.98
CA CYS A 323 -11.87 -0.57 -1.35
C CYS A 323 -11.91 -0.46 0.20
N LEU A 324 -12.50 0.62 0.70
CA LEU A 324 -12.49 0.96 2.13
C LEU A 324 -13.14 -0.10 3.04
N GLU A 325 -14.01 -0.92 2.49
CA GLU A 325 -14.69 -2.01 3.22
C GLU A 325 -13.70 -3.05 3.74
N ILE A 326 -12.53 -3.15 3.12
CA ILE A 326 -11.45 -4.07 3.54
C ILE A 326 -10.24 -3.35 4.16
N GLU A 327 -10.37 -2.07 4.52
CA GLU A 327 -9.29 -1.32 5.20
C GLU A 327 -8.71 -2.04 6.43
N PRO A 328 -9.52 -2.69 7.30
CA PRO A 328 -8.99 -3.43 8.44
C PRO A 328 -8.06 -4.59 8.04
N LEU A 329 -8.29 -5.24 6.88
CA LEU A 329 -7.39 -6.28 6.36
C LEU A 329 -6.03 -5.67 5.95
N PHE A 330 -6.00 -4.48 5.38
CA PHE A 330 -4.75 -3.79 5.03
C PHE A 330 -3.87 -3.46 6.24
N ARG A 331 -4.49 -3.23 7.39
CA ARG A 331 -3.79 -2.94 8.66
C ARG A 331 -3.43 -4.19 9.45
N TYR A 332 -3.92 -5.36 9.02
CA TYR A 332 -3.72 -6.60 9.76
C TYR A 332 -2.34 -7.21 9.45
N CYS A 333 -1.60 -7.51 10.51
CA CYS A 333 -0.26 -8.08 10.46
C CYS A 333 -0.11 -9.30 11.39
N GLY A 334 -1.20 -10.06 11.59
CA GLY A 334 -1.16 -11.29 12.39
C GLY A 334 -0.51 -12.46 11.66
N THR A 335 -0.20 -13.52 12.40
CA THR A 335 0.34 -14.77 11.83
C THR A 335 -0.75 -15.76 11.39
N ALA A 336 -2.00 -15.50 11.77
CA ALA A 336 -3.17 -16.28 11.36
C ALA A 336 -3.95 -15.56 10.25
N PRO A 337 -4.79 -16.27 9.49
CA PRO A 337 -5.70 -15.66 8.54
C PRO A 337 -6.61 -14.61 9.21
N TYR A 338 -6.87 -13.51 8.51
CA TYR A 338 -7.76 -12.46 8.98
C TYR A 338 -9.19 -13.01 9.20
N ARG A 339 -9.79 -12.67 10.34
CA ARG A 339 -11.12 -13.16 10.74
C ARG A 339 -12.18 -12.06 10.84
N GLY A 340 -11.86 -10.84 10.45
CA GLY A 340 -12.84 -9.77 10.40
C GLY A 340 -13.85 -9.94 9.26
N SER A 341 -14.88 -9.10 9.24
CA SER A 341 -15.88 -9.10 8.17
C SER A 341 -15.21 -8.77 6.82
N LEU A 342 -15.54 -9.56 5.80
CA LEU A 342 -15.05 -9.40 4.43
C LEU A 342 -16.23 -9.50 3.45
N PRO A 343 -16.27 -8.65 2.41
CA PRO A 343 -17.39 -8.59 1.47
C PRO A 343 -17.66 -9.88 0.71
N TRP A 344 -16.66 -10.74 0.56
CA TRP A 344 -16.74 -12.02 -0.14
C TRP A 344 -16.99 -13.23 0.78
N ALA A 345 -17.10 -13.02 2.08
CA ALA A 345 -17.33 -14.09 3.06
C ALA A 345 -18.83 -14.42 3.26
N GLN A 346 -19.69 -13.67 2.60
CA GLN A 346 -21.15 -13.85 2.64
C GLN A 346 -21.63 -14.88 1.63
#